data_f908d21c36720148ad7c06ae993dbb27
#
_entry.id   f908d21c36720148ad7c06ae993dbb27
#
_cell.length_a   1.000
_cell.length_b   1.000
_cell.length_c   1.000
_cell.angle_alpha   90.00
_cell.angle_beta   90.00
_cell.angle_gamma   90.00
#
_symmetry.space_group_name_H-M   'P 1'
#
loop_
_entity.id
_entity.type
_entity.pdbx_description
1 polymer ?
#
loop_
_entity_poly.entity_id
_entity_poly.type
_entity_poly.pdbx_seq_one_letter_code
_entity_poly.pdbx_strand_id
1 'polypeptide(L)' 'MHDNTDFRKIIDVRGLYCPEPVFRTKIEMEKMTIGEKIKVVADDPQSEEDISMWVNRNGHELLSVEKKEADLEFIIKKAK' A
#
# COMPACT_ATOMS: atom_id res chain seq x y z
N MET A 1 -12.56 16.04 -11.83
CA MET A 1 -12.20 15.74 -11.31
C MET A 1 -11.47 15.13 -10.95
N HIS A 2 -11.00 14.73 -10.66
CA HIS A 2 -10.50 14.06 -10.20
C HIS A 2 -9.89 13.99 -9.32
N ASP A 3 -9.38 13.74 -9.83
CA ASP A 3 -9.12 13.98 -8.50
C ASP A 3 -8.13 12.96 -8.00
N ASN A 4 -7.99 12.78 -6.73
CA ASN A 4 -6.94 11.95 -6.18
C ASN A 4 -7.39 10.53 -5.93
N THR A 5 -8.36 10.08 -6.66
CA THR A 5 -8.93 8.77 -6.40
C THR A 5 -8.76 7.80 -7.54
N ASP A 6 -7.83 8.06 -8.44
CA ASP A 6 -7.65 7.14 -9.55
C ASP A 6 -6.65 6.06 -9.16
N PHE A 7 -7.04 5.24 -8.19
CA PHE A 7 -6.27 4.08 -7.82
C PHE A 7 -6.60 2.92 -8.74
N ARG A 8 -5.57 2.14 -9.05
CA ARG A 8 -5.79 0.89 -9.75
C ARG A 8 -6.70 -0.01 -8.92
N LYS A 9 -6.46 -0.05 -7.62
CA LYS A 9 -7.16 -0.97 -6.75
C LYS A 9 -7.03 -0.51 -5.31
N ILE A 10 -8.00 -0.88 -4.51
CA ILE A 10 -7.94 -0.70 -3.06
C ILE A 10 -7.96 -2.09 -2.45
N ILE A 11 -6.98 -2.41 -1.63
CA ILE A 11 -6.97 -3.70 -0.93
C ILE A 11 -7.09 -3.47 0.56
N ASP A 12 -7.84 -4.37 1.18
CA ASP A 12 -8.11 -4.32 2.61
C ASP A 12 -7.37 -5.49 3.26
N VAL A 13 -6.30 -5.16 3.99
CA VAL A 13 -5.53 -6.18 4.68
C VAL A 13 -5.68 -6.05 6.19
N ARG A 14 -6.78 -5.43 6.63
CA ARG A 14 -7.06 -5.37 8.06
C ARG A 14 -7.31 -6.77 8.59
N GLY A 15 -6.91 -6.98 9.83
CA GLY A 15 -7.01 -8.29 10.45
C GLY A 15 -5.85 -9.22 10.15
N LEU A 16 -4.96 -8.82 9.26
CA LEU A 16 -3.78 -9.60 8.93
C LEU A 16 -2.57 -9.04 9.67
N TYR A 17 -1.64 -9.92 9.99
CA TYR A 17 -0.45 -9.55 10.73
C TYR A 17 0.79 -9.77 9.89
N CYS A 18 1.85 -9.03 10.22
CA CYS A 18 3.13 -9.18 9.56
C CYS A 18 3.48 -10.67 9.46
N PRO A 19 3.90 -11.13 8.27
CA PRO A 19 4.22 -10.36 7.06
C PRO A 19 3.10 -10.36 6.02
N GLU A 20 1.89 -10.75 6.37
CA GLU A 20 0.79 -10.88 5.42
C GLU A 20 0.45 -9.58 4.69
N PRO A 21 0.35 -8.43 5.38
CA PRO A 21 0.02 -7.20 4.66
C PRO A 21 1.01 -6.90 3.54
N VAL A 22 2.30 -7.14 3.78
CA VAL A 22 3.32 -6.91 2.76
C VAL A 22 3.15 -7.89 1.60
N PHE A 23 2.88 -9.15 1.91
CA PHE A 23 2.68 -10.15 0.86
C PHE A 23 1.51 -9.80 -0.03
N ARG A 24 0.39 -9.38 0.57
CA ARG A 24 -0.78 -9.03 -0.21
C ARG A 24 -0.50 -7.83 -1.09
N THR A 25 0.19 -6.83 -0.54
CA THR A 25 0.57 -5.66 -1.31
C THR A 25 1.45 -6.05 -2.48
N LYS A 26 2.44 -6.91 -2.22
CA LYS A 26 3.35 -7.35 -3.28
C LYS A 26 2.59 -8.05 -4.41
N ILE A 27 1.70 -8.97 -4.06
CA ILE A 27 0.95 -9.73 -5.06
C ILE A 27 0.14 -8.80 -5.95
N GLU A 28 -0.54 -7.83 -5.32
CA GLU A 28 -1.36 -6.91 -6.09
C GLU A 28 -0.53 -5.98 -6.96
N MET A 29 0.60 -5.53 -6.45
CA MET A 29 1.45 -4.63 -7.23
C MET A 29 2.09 -5.33 -8.41
N GLU A 30 2.31 -6.64 -8.32
CA GLU A 30 2.86 -7.37 -9.45
C GLU A 30 1.90 -7.41 -10.62
N LYS A 31 0.61 -7.20 -10.36
CA LYS A 31 -0.40 -7.17 -11.43
C LYS A 31 -0.57 -5.79 -12.03
N MET A 32 0.11 -4.79 -11.49
CA MET A 32 -0.04 -3.41 -11.90
C MET A 32 1.00 -3.06 -12.95
N THR A 33 0.71 -2.02 -13.72
CA THR A 33 1.69 -1.46 -14.63
C THR A 33 2.36 -0.25 -13.97
N ILE A 34 3.54 0.08 -14.47
CA ILE A 34 4.29 1.21 -13.94
C ILE A 34 3.45 2.48 -14.05
N GLY A 35 3.40 3.25 -12.99
CA GLY A 35 2.64 4.48 -12.94
C GLY A 35 1.29 4.34 -12.27
N GLU A 36 0.81 3.13 -12.09
CA GLU A 36 -0.48 2.92 -11.43
C GLU A 36 -0.31 3.02 -9.91
N LYS A 37 -1.40 3.34 -9.25
CA LYS A 37 -1.42 3.52 -7.80
C LYS A 37 -2.33 2.51 -7.15
N ILE A 38 -2.00 2.15 -5.92
CA ILE A 38 -2.80 1.23 -5.13
C ILE A 38 -2.98 1.82 -3.74
N LYS A 39 -4.16 1.63 -3.17
CA LYS A 39 -4.41 2.01 -1.79
C LYS A 39 -4.49 0.74 -0.95
N VAL A 40 -3.74 0.73 0.15
CA VAL A 40 -3.69 -0.41 1.06
C VAL A 40 -4.20 0.04 2.41
N VAL A 41 -5.19 -0.66 2.96
CA VAL A 41 -5.74 -0.37 4.26
C VAL A 41 -5.36 -1.49 5.22
N ALA A 42 -4.63 -1.15 6.27
CA ALA A 42 -4.14 -2.11 7.26
C ALA A 42 -4.48 -1.62 8.66
N ASP A 43 -4.46 -2.52 9.64
CA ASP A 43 -4.70 -2.11 11.01
C ASP A 43 -3.64 -2.65 11.97
N ASP A 44 -2.60 -3.30 11.45
CA ASP A 44 -1.48 -3.75 12.26
C ASP A 44 -0.45 -2.62 12.30
N PRO A 45 -0.13 -2.08 13.49
CA PRO A 45 0.83 -0.96 13.55
C PRO A 45 2.18 -1.29 12.93
N GLN A 46 2.59 -2.54 12.93
CA GLN A 46 3.85 -2.94 12.34
C GLN A 46 3.84 -2.78 10.82
N SER A 47 2.63 -2.75 10.22
CA SER A 47 2.50 -2.61 8.78
C SER A 47 3.11 -1.31 8.27
N GLU A 48 3.07 -0.25 9.06
CA GLU A 48 3.62 1.02 8.59
C GLU A 48 5.08 0.88 8.25
N GLU A 49 5.85 0.28 9.15
CA GLU A 49 7.27 0.09 8.92
C GLU A 49 7.53 -0.95 7.84
N ASP A 50 6.79 -2.06 7.89
CA ASP A 50 7.04 -3.17 6.98
C ASP A 50 6.73 -2.80 5.54
N ILE A 51 5.58 -2.16 5.31
CA ILE A 51 5.19 -1.78 3.96
C ILE A 51 6.11 -0.68 3.45
N SER A 52 6.43 0.30 4.30
CA SER A 52 7.33 1.38 3.89
C SER A 52 8.68 0.84 3.48
N MET A 53 9.22 -0.08 4.25
CA MET A 53 10.51 -0.68 3.91
C MET A 53 10.44 -1.45 2.61
N TRP A 54 9.38 -2.22 2.43
CA TRP A 54 9.23 -3.00 1.21
C TRP A 54 9.14 -2.10 -0.02
N VAL A 55 8.35 -1.03 0.10
CA VAL A 55 8.17 -0.09 -1.01
C VAL A 55 9.51 0.54 -1.40
N ASN A 56 10.26 1.00 -0.40
CA ASN A 56 11.56 1.63 -0.66
C ASN A 56 12.55 0.64 -1.24
N ARG A 57 12.58 -0.55 -0.68
CA ARG A 57 13.54 -1.57 -1.10
C ARG A 57 13.33 -1.99 -2.54
N ASN A 58 12.08 -1.95 -3.00
CA ASN A 58 11.75 -2.38 -4.35
C ASN A 58 11.63 -1.22 -5.33
N GLY A 59 11.97 -0.02 -4.91
CA GLY A 59 12.05 1.11 -5.82
C GLY A 59 10.73 1.72 -6.21
N HIS A 60 9.67 1.43 -5.45
CA HIS A 60 8.36 2.05 -5.68
C HIS A 60 8.25 3.33 -4.88
N GLU A 61 7.17 4.08 -5.08
CA GLU A 61 6.96 5.34 -4.38
C GLU A 61 5.84 5.21 -3.37
N LEU A 62 6.12 5.57 -2.13
CA LEU A 62 5.10 5.66 -1.09
C LEU A 62 4.62 7.11 -1.09
N LEU A 63 3.44 7.33 -1.66
CA LEU A 63 2.93 8.68 -1.84
C LEU A 63 2.37 9.25 -0.55
N SER A 64 1.71 8.43 0.25
CA SER A 64 1.19 8.91 1.53
C SER A 64 0.92 7.75 2.47
N VAL A 65 0.95 8.06 3.76
CA VAL A 65 0.52 7.15 4.81
C VAL A 65 -0.37 7.98 5.73
N GLU A 66 -1.61 7.55 5.89
CA GLU A 66 -2.53 8.24 6.77
C GLU A 66 -2.98 7.32 7.88
N LYS A 67 -3.01 7.86 9.08
CA LYS A 67 -3.46 7.09 10.24
C LYS A 67 -4.85 7.59 10.61
N LYS A 68 -5.82 6.69 10.55
CA LYS A 68 -7.23 7.03 10.84
C LYS A 68 -7.73 6.08 11.91
N GLU A 69 -7.86 6.58 13.12
CA GLU A 69 -8.27 5.77 14.25
C GLU A 69 -7.36 4.55 14.36
N ALA A 70 -7.88 3.35 14.12
CA ALA A 70 -7.09 2.14 14.22
C ALA A 70 -6.50 1.71 12.87
N ASP A 71 -6.85 2.41 11.80
CA ASP A 71 -6.46 1.99 10.46
C ASP A 71 -5.29 2.82 9.94
N LEU A 72 -4.51 2.19 9.06
CA LEU A 72 -3.43 2.84 8.32
C LEU A 72 -3.76 2.73 6.84
N GLU A 73 -3.70 3.85 6.12
CA GLU A 73 -3.98 3.87 4.70
C GLU A 73 -2.74 4.30 3.94
N PHE A 74 -2.30 3.45 3.05
CA PHE A 74 -1.09 3.69 2.25
C PHE A 74 -1.47 3.93 0.80
N ILE A 75 -0.87 4.94 0.18
CA ILE A 75 -0.99 5.15 -1.25
C ILE A 75 0.38 4.89 -1.87
N ILE A 76 0.46 3.90 -2.74
CA ILE A 76 1.73 3.46 -3.31
C ILE A 76 1.63 3.52 -4.82
N LYS A 77 2.67 4.07 -5.45
CA LYS A 77 2.76 4.14 -6.90
C LYS A 77 3.80 3.16 -7.37
N LYS A 78 3.45 2.37 -8.38
CA LYS A 78 4.39 1.42 -8.94
C LYS A 78 5.38 2.14 -9.82
N ALA A 79 6.67 2.01 -9.51
CA ALA A 79 7.72 2.70 -10.24
C ALA A 79 8.61 1.77 -11.03
N LYS A 80 8.48 0.47 -10.81
CA LYS A 80 9.31 -0.49 -11.53
C LYS A 80 8.53 -1.69 -11.98
#